data_c40d0455e42e5949d2767cf6a971976f
#
_entry.id   c40d0455e42e5949d2767cf6a971976f
#
_cell.length_a   1.000
_cell.length_b   1.000
_cell.length_c   1.000
_cell.angle_alpha   90.00
_cell.angle_beta   90.00
_cell.angle_gamma   90.00
#
_symmetry.space_group_name_H-M   'P 1'
#
loop_
_entity.id
_entity.type
_entity.pdbx_description
1 polymer ?
#
loop_
_entity_poly.entity_id
_entity_poly.type
_entity_poly.pdbx_seq_one_letter_code
_entity_poly.pdbx_strand_id
1 'polypeptide(L)'
;MDVLSLTNEFEDESFGGAGTAVTGMVHMLDRSGVRQTVIVPRSDFTEPRWDLRGLQIKVLGLPRNAYYCGNLGMIKAETVGQEFPELNREWDLIHCHAINFTSLAYTLSGGKIPILYSVYSFLRQELGDRAEPELQAQFKVQEDLLMRCRRIHLISQSEKSYLQEKFPQYLIKTEVMPLGISWPSERWEPKAANEFLYVGRLLDYKGIEDLILAVYLLRKSGRQVRLNIIGKAPDYSYEVYLKRIVESRKLGAWVKFLGWLPSSEVWHWMGRAAGLVVPSRREAYGLVALEGMAIGVPVIASRAGGLAELTSDMSALTFEPGNIKQLADALRKAVDNPAFLRSLAIRGQEKASGLDWGQMAPRYLMLMEQAKR
;
A
#
# COMPACT_ATOMS: atom_id res chain seq x y z
N MET A 1 3.87 16.74 -20.66
CA MET A 1 4.88 16.47 -19.61
C MET A 1 5.44 15.08 -19.84
N ASP A 2 6.75 14.91 -19.70
CA ASP A 2 7.46 13.65 -19.93
C ASP A 2 8.12 13.22 -18.60
N VAL A 3 7.63 12.11 -18.03
CA VAL A 3 7.97 11.69 -16.64
C VAL A 3 8.66 10.34 -16.66
N LEU A 4 9.76 10.24 -15.90
CA LEU A 4 10.41 8.99 -15.59
C LEU A 4 9.97 8.51 -14.21
N SER A 5 9.22 7.42 -14.15
CA SER A 5 8.72 6.81 -12.91
C SER A 5 9.60 5.61 -12.51
N LEU A 6 10.13 5.65 -11.29
CA LEU A 6 11.05 4.64 -10.74
C LEU A 6 10.36 3.92 -9.58
N THR A 7 10.05 2.63 -9.76
CA THR A 7 9.24 1.87 -8.81
C THR A 7 9.67 0.41 -8.66
N ASN A 8 9.43 -0.19 -7.49
CA ASN A 8 9.67 -1.60 -7.25
C ASN A 8 8.53 -2.52 -7.71
N GLU A 9 7.35 -1.96 -7.94
CA GLU A 9 6.12 -2.71 -8.23
C GLU A 9 5.29 -1.94 -9.26
N PHE A 10 4.79 -2.65 -10.27
CA PHE A 10 3.90 -2.09 -11.29
C PHE A 10 3.07 -3.19 -11.94
N GLU A 11 1.76 -2.97 -12.09
CA GLU A 11 0.78 -3.92 -12.70
C GLU A 11 0.86 -5.32 -12.09
N ASP A 12 1.14 -6.36 -12.90
CA ASP A 12 1.11 -7.76 -12.50
C ASP A 12 2.15 -8.12 -11.41
N GLU A 13 3.16 -7.29 -11.23
CA GLU A 13 4.15 -7.43 -10.15
C GLU A 13 3.84 -6.57 -8.91
N SER A 14 2.59 -6.18 -8.73
CA SER A 14 2.15 -5.46 -7.53
C SER A 14 1.81 -6.45 -6.41
N PHE A 15 2.68 -6.52 -5.41
CA PHE A 15 2.53 -7.44 -4.26
C PHE A 15 2.01 -6.74 -3.01
N GLY A 16 1.76 -5.42 -3.10
CA GLY A 16 1.34 -4.61 -1.97
C GLY A 16 0.64 -3.32 -2.35
N GLY A 17 0.18 -2.58 -1.33
CA GLY A 17 -0.53 -1.33 -1.53
C GLY A 17 0.25 -0.26 -2.32
N ALA A 18 1.59 -0.22 -2.18
CA ALA A 18 2.42 0.73 -2.92
C ALA A 18 2.36 0.45 -4.43
N GLY A 19 2.47 -0.82 -4.85
CA GLY A 19 2.37 -1.21 -6.26
C GLY A 19 1.00 -0.89 -6.86
N THR A 20 -0.07 -1.20 -6.14
CA THR A 20 -1.44 -0.84 -6.55
C THR A 20 -1.60 0.68 -6.72
N ALA A 21 -1.06 1.46 -5.78
CA ALA A 21 -1.11 2.93 -5.83
C ALA A 21 -0.31 3.48 -7.02
N VAL A 22 0.91 3.01 -7.24
CA VAL A 22 1.75 3.44 -8.39
C VAL A 22 1.07 3.08 -9.71
N THR A 23 0.57 1.86 -9.85
CA THR A 23 -0.15 1.41 -11.05
C THR A 23 -1.35 2.33 -11.35
N GLY A 24 -2.21 2.58 -10.36
CA GLY A 24 -3.35 3.47 -10.51
C GLY A 24 -2.96 4.90 -10.87
N MET A 25 -1.93 5.44 -10.23
CA MET A 25 -1.42 6.79 -10.50
C MET A 25 -0.85 6.90 -11.92
N VAL A 26 -0.01 5.96 -12.34
CA VAL A 26 0.61 5.95 -13.67
C VAL A 26 -0.47 5.89 -14.77
N HIS A 27 -1.46 5.00 -14.63
CA HIS A 27 -2.57 4.93 -15.59
C HIS A 27 -3.47 6.17 -15.57
N MET A 28 -3.68 6.80 -14.42
CA MET A 28 -4.41 8.07 -14.32
C MET A 28 -3.69 9.18 -15.07
N LEU A 29 -2.38 9.30 -14.87
CA LEU A 29 -1.55 10.31 -15.54
C LEU A 29 -1.49 10.08 -17.05
N ASP A 30 -1.43 8.82 -17.52
CA ASP A 30 -1.49 8.46 -18.94
C ASP A 30 -2.80 8.94 -19.58
N ARG A 31 -3.95 8.66 -18.92
CA ARG A 31 -5.27 9.17 -19.36
C ARG A 31 -5.35 10.71 -19.34
N SER A 32 -4.51 11.36 -18.56
CA SER A 32 -4.40 12.82 -18.48
C SER A 32 -3.38 13.41 -19.48
N GLY A 33 -2.85 12.61 -20.40
CA GLY A 33 -1.94 13.04 -21.46
C GLY A 33 -0.48 13.19 -21.02
N VAL A 34 -0.08 12.64 -19.87
CA VAL A 34 1.31 12.61 -19.41
C VAL A 34 2.03 11.41 -20.03
N ARG A 35 3.08 11.66 -20.80
CA ARG A 35 3.96 10.59 -21.29
C ARG A 35 4.82 10.07 -20.18
N GLN A 36 4.93 8.75 -20.05
CA GLN A 36 5.64 8.13 -18.97
C GLN A 36 6.59 7.03 -19.45
N THR A 37 7.74 6.97 -18.82
CA THR A 37 8.60 5.80 -18.84
C THR A 37 8.67 5.25 -17.43
N VAL A 38 8.32 3.99 -17.24
CA VAL A 38 8.35 3.30 -15.95
C VAL A 38 9.51 2.31 -15.95
N ILE A 39 10.40 2.40 -14.95
CA ILE A 39 11.42 1.40 -14.71
C ILE A 39 11.00 0.56 -13.51
N VAL A 40 10.93 -0.76 -13.70
CA VAL A 40 10.46 -1.71 -12.69
C VAL A 40 11.29 -3.01 -12.72
N PRO A 41 11.62 -3.61 -11.55
CA PRO A 41 12.20 -4.93 -11.51
C PRO A 41 11.20 -6.00 -11.93
N ARG A 42 11.68 -7.00 -12.65
CA ARG A 42 10.91 -8.17 -13.05
C ARG A 42 11.57 -9.45 -12.58
N SER A 43 10.81 -10.30 -11.92
CA SER A 43 11.32 -11.57 -11.37
C SER A 43 11.35 -12.69 -12.41
N ASP A 44 10.48 -12.63 -13.39
CA ASP A 44 10.29 -13.58 -14.47
C ASP A 44 11.14 -13.31 -15.71
N PHE A 45 11.84 -12.15 -15.75
CA PHE A 45 12.69 -11.78 -16.88
C PHE A 45 14.11 -12.30 -16.69
N THR A 46 14.71 -12.84 -17.77
CA THR A 46 16.13 -13.18 -17.86
C THR A 46 16.95 -12.07 -18.51
N GLU A 47 16.30 -11.23 -19.32
CA GLU A 47 16.88 -10.10 -20.02
C GLU A 47 16.00 -8.86 -19.89
N PRO A 48 16.55 -7.65 -19.99
CA PRO A 48 15.76 -6.42 -20.01
C PRO A 48 14.77 -6.40 -21.17
N ARG A 49 13.59 -5.87 -20.93
CA ARG A 49 12.54 -5.79 -21.93
C ARG A 49 11.79 -4.48 -21.88
N TRP A 50 11.58 -3.88 -23.06
CA TRP A 50 10.69 -2.76 -23.27
C TRP A 50 9.29 -3.23 -23.66
N ASP A 51 8.28 -2.74 -22.94
CA ASP A 51 6.87 -2.95 -23.25
C ASP A 51 6.15 -1.62 -23.37
N LEU A 52 5.03 -1.62 -24.13
CA LEU A 52 4.09 -0.50 -24.19
C LEU A 52 2.83 -0.86 -23.41
N ARG A 53 2.39 0.07 -22.57
CA ARG A 53 1.17 -0.05 -21.77
C ARG A 53 0.33 1.21 -21.94
N GLY A 54 -0.99 1.09 -21.68
CA GLY A 54 -1.88 2.24 -21.79
C GLY A 54 -1.81 2.94 -23.13
N LEU A 55 -1.89 4.27 -23.13
CA LEU A 55 -1.81 5.12 -24.32
C LEU A 55 -0.37 5.59 -24.60
N GLN A 56 0.36 5.99 -23.57
CA GLN A 56 1.70 6.61 -23.69
C GLN A 56 2.68 6.14 -22.58
N ILE A 57 2.52 4.92 -22.06
CA ILE A 57 3.40 4.36 -21.04
C ILE A 57 4.41 3.42 -21.70
N LYS A 58 5.70 3.74 -21.58
CA LYS A 58 6.80 2.82 -21.89
C LYS A 58 7.28 2.17 -20.60
N VAL A 59 7.40 0.85 -20.57
CA VAL A 59 7.87 0.12 -19.39
C VAL A 59 9.18 -0.57 -19.70
N LEU A 60 10.23 -0.28 -18.93
CA LEU A 60 11.47 -1.03 -18.92
C LEU A 60 11.44 -2.00 -17.75
N GLY A 61 11.22 -3.27 -18.04
CA GLY A 61 11.35 -4.36 -17.08
C GLY A 61 12.79 -4.82 -16.97
N LEU A 62 13.38 -4.75 -15.75
CA LEU A 62 14.76 -5.14 -15.49
C LEU A 62 14.82 -6.44 -14.68
N PRO A 63 15.56 -7.48 -15.14
CA PRO A 63 15.79 -8.69 -14.36
C PRO A 63 16.41 -8.37 -12.98
N ARG A 64 15.77 -8.84 -11.89
CA ARG A 64 16.24 -8.56 -10.52
C ARG A 64 17.68 -9.02 -10.31
N ASN A 65 18.03 -10.23 -10.74
CA ASN A 65 19.34 -10.83 -10.51
C ASN A 65 20.48 -10.09 -11.23
N ALA A 66 20.22 -9.44 -12.36
CA ALA A 66 21.22 -8.75 -13.16
C ALA A 66 21.44 -7.29 -12.71
N TYR A 67 20.36 -6.57 -12.41
CA TYR A 67 20.38 -5.11 -12.21
C TYR A 67 20.25 -4.65 -10.77
N TYR A 68 20.04 -5.56 -9.82
CA TYR A 68 19.97 -5.22 -8.40
C TYR A 68 21.14 -5.85 -7.64
N CYS A 69 21.61 -5.18 -6.60
CA CYS A 69 22.76 -5.61 -5.81
C CYS A 69 22.58 -5.33 -4.32
N GLY A 70 23.36 -6.07 -3.53
CA GLY A 70 23.40 -5.98 -2.08
C GLY A 70 22.11 -6.46 -1.41
N ASN A 71 22.14 -6.59 -0.08
CA ASN A 71 21.01 -7.03 0.73
C ASN A 71 19.83 -6.05 0.69
N LEU A 72 20.06 -4.80 0.25
CA LEU A 72 19.04 -3.76 0.10
C LEU A 72 18.30 -3.82 -1.24
N GLY A 73 18.74 -4.66 -2.18
CA GLY A 73 18.18 -4.72 -3.51
C GLY A 73 18.29 -3.38 -4.26
N MET A 74 19.40 -2.64 -4.07
CA MET A 74 19.62 -1.36 -4.75
C MET A 74 19.89 -1.58 -6.21
N ILE A 75 19.37 -0.68 -7.08
CA ILE A 75 19.63 -0.75 -8.52
C ILE A 75 21.08 -0.38 -8.85
N LYS A 76 21.69 -1.08 -9.80
CA LYS A 76 23.00 -0.76 -10.37
C LYS A 76 22.88 0.42 -11.33
N ALA A 77 22.87 1.63 -10.80
CA ALA A 77 22.58 2.85 -11.56
C ALA A 77 23.52 3.09 -12.76
N GLU A 78 24.82 2.86 -12.60
CA GLU A 78 25.81 3.01 -13.67
C GLU A 78 25.56 2.02 -14.81
N THR A 79 25.30 0.75 -14.48
CA THR A 79 24.98 -0.29 -15.46
C THR A 79 23.74 0.09 -16.28
N VAL A 80 22.66 0.50 -15.60
CA VAL A 80 21.42 0.93 -16.27
C VAL A 80 21.68 2.16 -17.15
N GLY A 81 22.43 3.15 -16.67
CA GLY A 81 22.74 4.36 -17.45
C GLY A 81 23.61 4.09 -18.67
N GLN A 82 24.49 3.08 -18.63
CA GLN A 82 25.35 2.68 -19.76
C GLN A 82 24.61 1.82 -20.78
N GLU A 83 23.82 0.84 -20.33
CA GLU A 83 23.11 -0.09 -21.21
C GLU A 83 21.86 0.51 -21.85
N PHE A 84 21.25 1.55 -21.22
CA PHE A 84 20.04 2.24 -21.71
C PHE A 84 20.31 3.73 -21.92
N PRO A 85 21.16 4.11 -22.91
CA PRO A 85 21.52 5.52 -23.16
C PRO A 85 20.31 6.40 -23.48
N GLU A 86 19.20 5.84 -23.97
CA GLU A 86 17.94 6.54 -24.19
C GLU A 86 17.28 7.06 -22.91
N LEU A 87 17.70 6.60 -21.74
CA LEU A 87 17.29 7.17 -20.45
C LEU A 87 18.05 8.46 -20.12
N ASN A 88 19.22 8.68 -20.70
CA ASN A 88 20.05 9.88 -20.53
C ASN A 88 19.56 11.03 -21.43
N ARG A 89 18.31 11.42 -21.25
CA ARG A 89 17.64 12.52 -21.96
C ARG A 89 17.06 13.53 -21.00
N GLU A 90 16.62 14.66 -21.49
CA GLU A 90 15.89 15.61 -20.69
C GLU A 90 14.48 15.09 -20.37
N TRP A 91 14.24 14.87 -19.08
CA TRP A 91 12.92 14.60 -18.53
C TRP A 91 12.35 15.87 -17.90
N ASP A 92 11.05 16.06 -17.95
CA ASP A 92 10.41 17.14 -17.21
C ASP A 92 10.47 16.87 -15.69
N LEU A 93 10.41 15.59 -15.30
CA LEU A 93 10.39 15.16 -13.90
C LEU A 93 10.82 13.70 -13.76
N ILE A 94 11.58 13.40 -12.71
CA ILE A 94 11.79 12.03 -12.22
C ILE A 94 10.90 11.81 -11.01
N HIS A 95 9.98 10.86 -11.10
CA HIS A 95 9.11 10.47 -10.00
C HIS A 95 9.64 9.19 -9.33
N CYS A 96 10.23 9.33 -8.15
CA CYS A 96 10.78 8.21 -7.39
C CYS A 96 9.74 7.69 -6.41
N HIS A 97 9.38 6.42 -6.55
CA HIS A 97 8.41 5.72 -5.69
C HIS A 97 9.06 4.75 -4.71
N ALA A 98 10.35 4.40 -4.93
CA ALA A 98 11.03 3.42 -4.12
C ALA A 98 12.50 3.82 -3.88
N ILE A 99 12.96 3.67 -2.64
CA ILE A 99 14.31 4.04 -2.21
C ILE A 99 15.42 3.28 -2.96
N ASN A 100 15.11 2.08 -3.44
CA ASN A 100 16.04 1.26 -4.22
C ASN A 100 16.53 1.96 -5.49
N PHE A 101 15.80 2.92 -6.00
CA PHE A 101 16.11 3.71 -7.18
C PHE A 101 16.82 5.04 -6.89
N THR A 102 17.13 5.34 -5.64
CA THR A 102 17.73 6.62 -5.24
C THR A 102 18.99 6.96 -6.07
N SER A 103 19.91 6.02 -6.20
CA SER A 103 21.15 6.22 -7.00
C SER A 103 20.84 6.48 -8.47
N LEU A 104 19.91 5.71 -9.07
CA LEU A 104 19.52 5.90 -10.48
C LEU A 104 18.84 7.25 -10.70
N ALA A 105 17.95 7.65 -9.79
CA ALA A 105 17.29 8.95 -9.84
C ALA A 105 18.31 10.09 -9.87
N TYR A 106 19.35 10.01 -9.04
CA TYR A 106 20.41 11.04 -9.02
C TYR A 106 21.30 11.01 -10.26
N THR A 107 21.70 9.82 -10.70
CA THR A 107 22.51 9.66 -11.92
C THR A 107 21.80 10.28 -13.13
N LEU A 108 20.54 9.91 -13.34
CA LEU A 108 19.73 10.42 -14.46
C LEU A 108 19.31 11.89 -14.29
N SER A 109 19.13 12.36 -13.06
CA SER A 109 18.87 13.78 -12.79
C SER A 109 20.03 14.68 -13.19
N GLY A 110 21.27 14.21 -13.00
CA GLY A 110 22.47 15.03 -13.22
C GLY A 110 22.45 16.36 -12.46
N GLY A 111 21.66 16.47 -11.40
CA GLY A 111 21.44 17.71 -10.62
C GLY A 111 20.59 18.77 -11.32
N LYS A 112 20.06 18.48 -12.52
CA LYS A 112 19.26 19.43 -13.34
C LYS A 112 17.78 19.05 -13.38
N ILE A 113 17.48 17.75 -13.55
CA ILE A 113 16.10 17.27 -13.63
C ILE A 113 15.54 17.16 -12.22
N PRO A 114 14.38 17.77 -11.91
CA PRO A 114 13.79 17.71 -10.58
C PRO A 114 13.32 16.28 -10.23
N ILE A 115 13.41 15.94 -8.93
CA ILE A 115 12.94 14.67 -8.40
C ILE A 115 11.74 14.93 -7.50
N LEU A 116 10.61 14.29 -7.78
CA LEU A 116 9.48 14.13 -6.87
C LEU A 116 9.63 12.79 -6.15
N TYR A 117 9.57 12.78 -4.83
CA TYR A 117 9.59 11.55 -4.04
C TYR A 117 8.22 11.30 -3.40
N SER A 118 7.58 10.18 -3.72
CA SER A 118 6.37 9.71 -3.04
C SER A 118 6.74 8.77 -1.90
N VAL A 119 6.44 9.19 -0.67
CA VAL A 119 6.67 8.39 0.54
C VAL A 119 5.39 7.62 0.86
N TYR A 120 5.42 6.31 0.64
CA TYR A 120 4.31 5.41 0.98
C TYR A 120 4.35 4.95 2.44
N SER A 121 5.52 5.03 3.08
CA SER A 121 5.74 4.93 4.52
C SER A 121 7.15 5.41 4.88
N PHE A 122 7.31 5.92 6.08
CA PHE A 122 8.64 6.06 6.65
C PHE A 122 9.09 4.71 7.21
N LEU A 123 10.18 4.18 6.66
CA LEU A 123 10.67 2.85 7.02
C LEU A 123 10.95 2.73 8.51
N ARG A 124 11.54 3.76 9.12
CA ARG A 124 11.81 3.80 10.56
C ARG A 124 10.52 3.81 11.40
N GLN A 125 9.47 4.47 10.93
CA GLN A 125 8.16 4.46 11.58
C GLN A 125 7.49 3.08 11.44
N GLU A 126 7.60 2.46 10.27
CA GLU A 126 7.00 1.15 9.98
C GLU A 126 7.71 0.02 10.74
N LEU A 127 9.04 0.00 10.72
CA LEU A 127 9.84 -1.10 11.24
C LEU A 127 10.36 -0.88 12.68
N GLY A 128 10.26 0.37 13.19
CA GLY A 128 10.84 0.78 14.46
C GLY A 128 12.36 1.01 14.37
N ASP A 129 12.95 1.47 15.48
CA ASP A 129 14.40 1.68 15.60
C ASP A 129 15.13 0.35 15.83
N ARG A 130 15.21 -0.46 14.78
CA ARG A 130 15.95 -1.72 14.80
C ARG A 130 17.42 -1.46 14.51
N ALA A 131 18.28 -2.22 15.19
CA ALA A 131 19.73 -2.05 15.13
C ALA A 131 20.41 -2.76 13.95
N GLU A 132 19.68 -3.57 13.18
CA GLU A 132 20.23 -4.34 12.06
C GLU A 132 20.88 -3.40 11.02
N PRO A 133 22.16 -3.62 10.66
CA PRO A 133 22.90 -2.72 9.77
C PRO A 133 22.21 -2.46 8.43
N GLU A 134 21.55 -3.45 7.86
CA GLU A 134 20.82 -3.36 6.60
C GLU A 134 19.64 -2.39 6.71
N LEU A 135 18.87 -2.43 7.80
CA LEU A 135 17.76 -1.52 8.03
C LEU A 135 18.26 -0.09 8.28
N GLN A 136 19.34 0.07 9.03
CA GLN A 136 19.95 1.39 9.24
C GLN A 136 20.44 2.00 7.92
N ALA A 137 20.98 1.17 7.02
CA ALA A 137 21.37 1.63 5.69
C ALA A 137 20.14 2.05 4.84
N GLN A 138 19.03 1.32 4.89
CA GLN A 138 17.78 1.72 4.22
C GLN A 138 17.23 3.04 4.76
N PHE A 139 17.26 3.25 6.08
CA PHE A 139 16.84 4.51 6.69
C PHE A 139 17.67 5.69 6.16
N LYS A 140 18.99 5.53 6.09
CA LYS A 140 19.88 6.56 5.53
C LYS A 140 19.60 6.86 4.06
N VAL A 141 19.32 5.83 3.25
CA VAL A 141 18.94 6.02 1.84
C VAL A 141 17.63 6.79 1.71
N GLN A 142 16.64 6.49 2.57
CA GLN A 142 15.40 7.25 2.60
C GLN A 142 15.63 8.71 2.99
N GLU A 143 16.45 8.95 4.01
CA GLU A 143 16.80 10.31 4.47
C GLU A 143 17.56 11.10 3.39
N ASP A 144 18.49 10.45 2.66
CA ASP A 144 19.21 11.07 1.54
C ASP A 144 18.26 11.47 0.41
N LEU A 145 17.29 10.61 0.06
CA LEU A 145 16.29 10.94 -0.95
C LEU A 145 15.37 12.08 -0.50
N LEU A 146 14.96 12.09 0.78
CA LEU A 146 14.23 13.22 1.37
C LEU A 146 15.03 14.53 1.29
N MET A 147 16.33 14.50 1.50
CA MET A 147 17.18 15.69 1.45
C MET A 147 17.27 16.25 0.02
N ARG A 148 17.50 15.39 -0.97
CA ARG A 148 17.86 15.81 -2.34
C ARG A 148 16.69 15.98 -3.30
N CYS A 149 15.52 15.38 -3.03
CA CYS A 149 14.35 15.57 -3.90
C CYS A 149 13.87 17.02 -3.88
N ARG A 150 13.27 17.46 -4.98
CA ARG A 150 12.69 18.81 -5.12
C ARG A 150 11.38 18.96 -4.35
N ARG A 151 10.53 17.92 -4.37
CA ARG A 151 9.25 17.86 -3.68
C ARG A 151 9.05 16.49 -3.03
N ILE A 152 8.31 16.47 -1.94
CA ILE A 152 7.93 15.28 -1.19
C ILE A 152 6.40 15.16 -1.23
N HIS A 153 5.91 14.05 -1.76
CA HIS A 153 4.51 13.66 -1.65
C HIS A 153 4.34 12.69 -0.48
N LEU A 154 3.50 13.06 0.48
CA LEU A 154 3.07 12.22 1.59
C LEU A 154 1.61 11.79 1.40
N ILE A 155 1.29 10.56 1.76
CA ILE A 155 -0.01 9.96 1.51
C ILE A 155 -1.04 10.19 2.63
N SER A 156 -0.61 10.76 3.77
CA SER A 156 -1.49 11.05 4.92
C SER A 156 -0.95 12.18 5.80
N GLN A 157 -1.80 12.76 6.63
CA GLN A 157 -1.39 13.72 7.67
C GLN A 157 -0.56 13.04 8.78
N SER A 158 -0.81 11.76 9.02
CA SER A 158 0.00 10.96 9.95
C SER A 158 1.46 10.90 9.51
N GLU A 159 1.72 10.66 8.21
CA GLU A 159 3.07 10.69 7.65
C GLU A 159 3.68 12.11 7.73
N LYS A 160 2.87 13.15 7.52
CA LYS A 160 3.32 14.54 7.69
C LYS A 160 3.69 14.86 9.14
N SER A 161 2.92 14.38 10.10
CA SER A 161 3.22 14.59 11.53
C SER A 161 4.54 13.92 11.91
N TYR A 162 4.80 12.71 11.39
CA TYR A 162 6.09 12.03 11.58
C TYR A 162 7.24 12.81 10.94
N LEU A 163 7.07 13.29 9.69
CA LEU A 163 8.08 14.11 9.01
C LEU A 163 8.34 15.41 9.81
N GLN A 164 7.29 16.03 10.33
CA GLN A 164 7.40 17.26 11.14
C GLN A 164 8.20 17.01 12.42
N GLU A 165 8.03 15.88 13.06
CA GLU A 165 8.76 15.51 14.27
C GLU A 165 10.24 15.20 14.00
N LYS A 166 10.50 14.40 12.95
CA LYS A 166 11.84 13.86 12.69
C LYS A 166 12.67 14.69 11.69
N PHE A 167 12.03 15.37 10.74
CA PHE A 167 12.66 16.05 9.62
C PHE A 167 11.99 17.41 9.32
N PRO A 168 11.82 18.31 10.32
CA PRO A 168 11.03 19.56 10.16
C PRO A 168 11.54 20.46 9.04
N GLN A 169 12.83 20.39 8.70
CA GLN A 169 13.46 21.15 7.61
C GLN A 169 12.90 20.84 6.23
N TYR A 170 12.23 19.70 6.03
CA TYR A 170 11.67 19.31 4.75
C TYR A 170 10.18 19.65 4.57
N LEU A 171 9.53 20.20 5.60
CA LEU A 171 8.10 20.57 5.51
C LEU A 171 7.79 21.52 4.37
N ILE A 172 8.69 22.49 4.10
CA ILE A 172 8.48 23.50 3.05
C ILE A 172 8.33 22.92 1.64
N LYS A 173 8.87 21.74 1.40
CA LYS A 173 8.79 21.04 0.10
C LYS A 173 7.84 19.85 0.10
N THR A 174 6.97 19.77 1.11
CA THR A 174 6.08 18.62 1.31
C THR A 174 4.64 18.97 0.97
N GLU A 175 3.99 18.08 0.22
CA GLU A 175 2.56 18.11 -0.06
C GLU A 175 1.90 16.81 0.43
N VAL A 176 0.74 16.94 1.10
CA VAL A 176 -0.05 15.78 1.52
C VAL A 176 -1.19 15.57 0.54
N MET A 177 -1.20 14.40 -0.07
CA MET A 177 -2.26 14.02 -0.99
C MET A 177 -2.58 12.54 -0.82
N PRO A 178 -3.85 12.19 -0.57
CA PRO A 178 -4.25 10.81 -0.39
C PRO A 178 -4.07 10.01 -1.68
N LEU A 179 -3.98 8.69 -1.55
CA LEU A 179 -3.98 7.77 -2.68
C LEU A 179 -5.38 7.63 -3.26
N GLY A 180 -5.46 7.47 -4.56
CA GLY A 180 -6.70 7.17 -5.26
C GLY A 180 -7.00 5.68 -5.33
N ILE A 181 -8.17 5.36 -5.84
CA ILE A 181 -8.64 4.01 -6.11
C ILE A 181 -9.09 3.88 -7.56
N SER A 182 -8.80 2.74 -8.18
CA SER A 182 -9.46 2.29 -9.40
C SER A 182 -10.66 1.44 -9.00
N TRP A 183 -11.84 1.74 -9.56
CA TRP A 183 -13.06 1.03 -9.20
C TRP A 183 -12.97 -0.45 -9.57
N PRO A 184 -13.08 -1.35 -8.58
CA PRO A 184 -13.19 -2.78 -8.86
C PRO A 184 -14.49 -3.11 -9.60
N SER A 185 -14.49 -4.17 -10.40
CA SER A 185 -15.70 -4.69 -11.06
C SER A 185 -16.66 -5.37 -10.08
N GLU A 186 -16.14 -5.86 -8.99
CA GLU A 186 -16.88 -6.59 -7.97
C GLU A 186 -17.82 -5.67 -7.17
N ARG A 187 -18.91 -6.27 -6.65
CA ARG A 187 -19.86 -5.63 -5.75
C ARG A 187 -20.06 -6.48 -4.51
N TRP A 188 -20.43 -5.83 -3.44
CA TRP A 188 -20.66 -6.50 -2.17
C TRP A 188 -22.00 -7.25 -2.14
N GLU A 189 -21.93 -8.57 -2.10
CA GLU A 189 -23.03 -9.52 -1.94
C GLU A 189 -22.61 -10.61 -0.94
N PRO A 190 -22.73 -10.37 0.37
CA PRO A 190 -22.20 -11.28 1.38
C PRO A 190 -22.91 -12.64 1.35
N LYS A 191 -22.13 -13.71 1.32
CA LYS A 191 -22.66 -15.09 1.34
C LYS A 191 -23.05 -15.55 2.75
N ALA A 192 -22.41 -15.00 3.79
CA ALA A 192 -22.67 -15.34 5.19
C ALA A 192 -22.43 -14.13 6.07
N ALA A 193 -23.36 -13.85 6.98
CA ALA A 193 -23.31 -12.67 7.86
C ALA A 193 -22.22 -12.72 8.95
N ASN A 194 -21.49 -13.83 9.06
CA ASN A 194 -20.49 -14.06 10.11
C ASN A 194 -19.11 -14.47 9.59
N GLU A 195 -18.85 -14.29 8.28
CA GLU A 195 -17.58 -14.64 7.65
C GLU A 195 -16.81 -13.38 7.27
N PHE A 196 -15.76 -13.07 8.04
CA PHE A 196 -14.94 -11.88 7.88
C PHE A 196 -13.67 -12.20 7.09
N LEU A 197 -13.10 -11.16 6.48
CA LEU A 197 -11.92 -11.25 5.65
C LEU A 197 -10.82 -10.33 6.19
N TYR A 198 -9.59 -10.82 6.23
CA TYR A 198 -8.37 -10.04 6.31
C TYR A 198 -7.62 -10.16 4.98
N VAL A 199 -7.09 -9.04 4.50
CA VAL A 199 -6.22 -8.99 3.32
C VAL A 199 -4.99 -8.14 3.62
N GLY A 200 -3.80 -8.69 3.36
CA GLY A 200 -2.54 -7.96 3.52
C GLY A 200 -1.35 -8.87 3.83
N ARG A 201 -0.16 -8.27 3.81
CA ARG A 201 1.06 -8.97 4.23
C ARG A 201 0.93 -9.47 5.67
N LEU A 202 1.41 -10.70 5.93
CA LEU A 202 1.40 -11.25 7.27
C LEU A 202 2.64 -10.72 8.02
N LEU A 203 2.46 -9.60 8.73
CA LEU A 203 3.46 -8.91 9.52
C LEU A 203 2.88 -8.57 10.91
N ASP A 204 3.70 -8.53 11.92
CA ASP A 204 3.30 -8.34 13.32
C ASP A 204 2.49 -7.04 13.54
N TYR A 205 2.96 -5.95 12.95
CA TYR A 205 2.30 -4.66 13.06
C TYR A 205 0.97 -4.56 12.27
N LYS A 206 0.64 -5.56 11.44
CA LYS A 206 -0.67 -5.66 10.77
C LYS A 206 -1.77 -6.23 11.67
N GLY A 207 -1.44 -6.65 12.91
CA GLY A 207 -2.41 -6.99 13.94
C GLY A 207 -3.22 -8.27 13.70
N ILE A 208 -2.71 -9.21 12.87
CA ILE A 208 -3.41 -10.46 12.54
C ILE A 208 -3.59 -11.33 13.79
N GLU A 209 -2.60 -11.33 14.68
CA GLU A 209 -2.69 -12.02 15.95
C GLU A 209 -3.86 -11.49 16.79
N ASP A 210 -4.01 -10.16 16.89
CA ASP A 210 -5.10 -9.52 17.63
C ASP A 210 -6.46 -9.95 17.07
N LEU A 211 -6.57 -10.07 15.73
CA LEU A 211 -7.79 -10.52 15.05
C LEU A 211 -8.10 -12.00 15.35
N ILE A 212 -7.11 -12.87 15.30
CA ILE A 212 -7.28 -14.30 15.65
C ILE A 212 -7.74 -14.42 17.12
N LEU A 213 -7.14 -13.66 18.03
CA LEU A 213 -7.52 -13.66 19.44
C LEU A 213 -8.92 -13.05 19.66
N ALA A 214 -9.34 -12.04 18.90
CA ALA A 214 -10.70 -11.52 18.94
C ALA A 214 -11.73 -12.57 18.50
N VAL A 215 -11.45 -13.32 17.43
CA VAL A 215 -12.27 -14.47 17.00
C VAL A 215 -12.34 -15.52 18.09
N TYR A 216 -11.24 -15.83 18.76
CA TYR A 216 -11.22 -16.77 19.91
C TYR A 216 -12.15 -16.33 21.05
N LEU A 217 -12.12 -15.03 21.43
CA LEU A 217 -13.00 -14.48 22.46
C LEU A 217 -14.48 -14.63 22.09
N LEU A 218 -14.82 -14.34 20.84
CA LEU A 218 -16.20 -14.50 20.34
C LEU A 218 -16.63 -15.97 20.33
N ARG A 219 -15.76 -16.87 19.92
CA ARG A 219 -16.03 -18.31 19.97
C ARG A 219 -16.27 -18.81 21.40
N LYS A 220 -15.47 -18.36 22.36
CA LYS A 220 -15.68 -18.67 23.79
C LYS A 220 -17.04 -18.17 24.32
N SER A 221 -17.55 -17.09 23.78
CA SER A 221 -18.89 -16.57 24.13
C SER A 221 -20.04 -17.20 23.33
N GLY A 222 -19.79 -18.30 22.59
CA GLY A 222 -20.78 -19.04 21.83
C GLY A 222 -21.11 -18.45 20.45
N ARG A 223 -20.42 -17.38 20.02
CA ARG A 223 -20.66 -16.74 18.70
C ARG A 223 -19.95 -17.50 17.57
N GLN A 224 -20.65 -17.68 16.47
CA GLN A 224 -20.12 -18.37 15.29
C GLN A 224 -19.50 -17.38 14.31
N VAL A 225 -18.25 -16.98 14.54
CA VAL A 225 -17.48 -16.10 13.65
C VAL A 225 -16.42 -16.90 12.92
N ARG A 226 -16.30 -16.70 11.61
CA ARG A 226 -15.28 -17.27 10.75
C ARG A 226 -14.37 -16.15 10.23
N LEU A 227 -13.10 -16.47 9.98
CA LEU A 227 -12.10 -15.56 9.48
C LEU A 227 -11.34 -16.23 8.34
N ASN A 228 -11.32 -15.58 7.18
CA ASN A 228 -10.43 -15.91 6.08
C ASN A 228 -9.28 -14.91 6.04
N ILE A 229 -8.06 -15.40 5.87
CA ILE A 229 -6.83 -14.60 5.85
C ILE A 229 -6.19 -14.77 4.49
N ILE A 230 -6.15 -13.69 3.69
CA ILE A 230 -5.45 -13.62 2.41
C ILE A 230 -4.16 -12.82 2.60
N GLY A 231 -3.06 -13.41 2.16
CA GLY A 231 -1.74 -12.78 2.19
C GLY A 231 -0.63 -13.77 2.47
N LYS A 232 0.60 -13.26 2.41
CA LYS A 232 1.81 -14.03 2.63
C LYS A 232 2.74 -13.28 3.57
N ALA A 233 3.45 -14.00 4.42
CA ALA A 233 4.52 -13.45 5.22
C ALA A 233 5.80 -13.34 4.38
N PRO A 234 6.54 -12.21 4.44
CA PRO A 234 7.90 -12.14 3.91
C PRO A 234 8.84 -13.15 4.58
N ASP A 235 8.66 -13.34 5.89
CA ASP A 235 9.31 -14.37 6.68
C ASP A 235 8.29 -15.45 7.08
N TYR A 236 8.47 -16.67 6.63
CA TYR A 236 7.61 -17.80 6.90
C TYR A 236 7.43 -18.10 8.39
N SER A 237 8.39 -17.70 9.23
CA SER A 237 8.35 -17.91 10.68
C SER A 237 7.12 -17.29 11.34
N TYR A 238 6.71 -16.09 10.90
CA TYR A 238 5.53 -15.41 11.44
C TYR A 238 4.21 -16.09 11.02
N GLU A 239 4.13 -16.62 9.81
CA GLU A 239 2.96 -17.41 9.39
C GLU A 239 2.83 -18.69 10.20
N VAL A 240 3.96 -19.38 10.45
CA VAL A 240 4.00 -20.55 11.32
C VAL A 240 3.55 -20.19 12.76
N TYR A 241 4.01 -19.06 13.29
CA TYR A 241 3.58 -18.58 14.59
C TYR A 241 2.05 -18.36 14.65
N LEU A 242 1.46 -17.70 13.67
CA LEU A 242 0.01 -17.47 13.61
C LEU A 242 -0.77 -18.80 13.54
N LYS A 243 -0.30 -19.75 12.73
CA LYS A 243 -0.92 -21.09 12.64
C LYS A 243 -0.87 -21.85 13.97
N ARG A 244 0.23 -21.74 14.71
CA ARG A 244 0.34 -22.32 16.09
C ARG A 244 -0.67 -21.69 17.07
N ILE A 245 -0.95 -20.39 16.96
CA ILE A 245 -2.00 -19.75 17.76
C ILE A 245 -3.36 -20.37 17.42
N VAL A 246 -3.69 -20.50 16.13
CA VAL A 246 -4.94 -21.10 15.67
C VAL A 246 -5.11 -22.53 16.21
N GLU A 247 -4.06 -23.36 16.16
CA GLU A 247 -4.06 -24.74 16.66
C GLU A 247 -4.21 -24.78 18.20
N SER A 248 -3.40 -24.02 18.95
CA SER A 248 -3.43 -23.97 20.41
C SER A 248 -4.77 -23.50 20.97
N ARG A 249 -5.49 -22.65 20.22
CA ARG A 249 -6.82 -22.14 20.55
C ARG A 249 -7.97 -22.97 19.96
N LYS A 250 -7.66 -24.08 19.27
CA LYS A 250 -8.63 -24.97 18.61
C LYS A 250 -9.54 -24.22 17.62
N LEU A 251 -8.96 -23.29 16.84
CA LEU A 251 -9.68 -22.44 15.88
C LEU A 251 -9.62 -22.95 14.44
N GLY A 252 -9.07 -24.13 14.13
CA GLY A 252 -8.83 -24.61 12.78
C GLY A 252 -10.09 -24.73 11.89
N ALA A 253 -11.29 -24.90 12.50
CA ALA A 253 -12.55 -24.89 11.78
C ALA A 253 -13.08 -23.47 11.49
N TRP A 254 -12.48 -22.42 12.06
CA TRP A 254 -12.99 -21.05 12.09
C TRP A 254 -12.05 -20.04 11.45
N VAL A 255 -10.75 -20.33 11.40
CA VAL A 255 -9.73 -19.46 10.82
C VAL A 255 -9.05 -20.21 9.68
N LYS A 256 -9.07 -19.65 8.48
CA LYS A 256 -8.46 -20.24 7.29
C LYS A 256 -7.41 -19.28 6.71
N PHE A 257 -6.23 -19.80 6.40
CA PHE A 257 -5.20 -19.11 5.63
C PHE A 257 -5.34 -19.52 4.16
N LEU A 258 -5.61 -18.55 3.28
CA LEU A 258 -5.81 -18.78 1.84
C LEU A 258 -4.52 -18.57 1.03
N GLY A 259 -3.47 -18.04 1.69
CA GLY A 259 -2.23 -17.69 1.00
C GLY A 259 -2.35 -16.39 0.21
N TRP A 260 -1.39 -16.17 -0.68
CA TRP A 260 -1.44 -15.04 -1.61
C TRP A 260 -2.39 -15.35 -2.77
N LEU A 261 -3.19 -14.37 -3.15
CA LEU A 261 -4.12 -14.44 -4.27
C LEU A 261 -3.95 -13.20 -5.17
N PRO A 262 -4.19 -13.32 -6.48
CA PRO A 262 -4.21 -12.17 -7.39
C PRO A 262 -5.36 -11.21 -7.06
N SER A 263 -5.22 -9.94 -7.44
CA SER A 263 -6.17 -8.86 -7.06
C SER A 263 -7.62 -9.16 -7.44
N SER A 264 -7.87 -9.78 -8.59
CA SER A 264 -9.22 -10.17 -9.02
C SER A 264 -9.88 -11.17 -8.06
N GLU A 265 -9.11 -12.15 -7.58
CA GLU A 265 -9.61 -13.11 -6.59
C GLU A 265 -9.77 -12.46 -5.21
N VAL A 266 -8.86 -11.56 -4.81
CA VAL A 266 -8.99 -10.77 -3.57
C VAL A 266 -10.30 -9.99 -3.58
N TRP A 267 -10.62 -9.29 -4.66
CA TRP A 267 -11.87 -8.54 -4.80
C TRP A 267 -13.10 -9.45 -4.76
N HIS A 268 -13.02 -10.61 -5.38
CA HIS A 268 -14.08 -11.62 -5.29
C HIS A 268 -14.33 -12.08 -3.83
N TRP A 269 -13.27 -12.33 -3.06
CA TRP A 269 -13.39 -12.65 -1.65
C TRP A 269 -13.94 -11.48 -0.84
N MET A 270 -13.50 -10.25 -1.12
CA MET A 270 -14.04 -9.04 -0.49
C MET A 270 -15.55 -8.92 -0.73
N GLY A 271 -16.00 -9.05 -1.97
CA GLY A 271 -17.43 -8.94 -2.32
C GLY A 271 -18.32 -9.92 -1.58
N ARG A 272 -17.79 -11.05 -1.10
CA ARG A 272 -18.53 -12.13 -0.44
C ARG A 272 -18.43 -12.13 1.09
N ALA A 273 -17.52 -11.37 1.65
CA ALA A 273 -17.32 -11.30 3.09
C ALA A 273 -18.43 -10.52 3.78
N ALA A 274 -18.73 -10.84 5.03
CA ALA A 274 -19.60 -10.03 5.90
C ALA A 274 -19.00 -8.66 6.18
N GLY A 275 -17.67 -8.58 6.22
CA GLY A 275 -16.91 -7.37 6.40
C GLY A 275 -15.41 -7.61 6.25
N LEU A 276 -14.69 -6.56 5.84
CA LEU A 276 -13.24 -6.52 5.76
C LEU A 276 -12.68 -5.99 7.09
N VAL A 277 -11.70 -6.69 7.66
CA VAL A 277 -11.06 -6.29 8.92
C VAL A 277 -9.64 -5.84 8.66
N VAL A 278 -9.29 -4.62 9.07
CA VAL A 278 -7.97 -4.03 8.95
C VAL A 278 -7.44 -3.70 10.34
N PRO A 279 -6.85 -4.68 11.06
CA PRO A 279 -6.51 -4.57 12.49
C PRO A 279 -5.12 -3.98 12.73
N SER A 280 -4.56 -3.25 11.77
CA SER A 280 -3.20 -2.76 11.79
C SER A 280 -2.87 -1.98 13.07
N ARG A 281 -1.74 -2.26 13.69
CA ARG A 281 -1.18 -1.46 14.79
C ARG A 281 -0.47 -0.22 14.26
N ARG A 282 0.01 -0.28 13.01
CA ARG A 282 0.59 0.83 12.23
C ARG A 282 0.10 0.73 10.80
N GLU A 283 -0.34 1.84 10.25
CA GLU A 283 -0.84 1.91 8.86
C GLU A 283 -0.60 3.31 8.30
N ALA A 284 0.14 3.40 7.20
CA ALA A 284 0.46 4.68 6.57
C ALA A 284 -0.77 5.31 5.87
N TYR A 285 -1.66 4.47 5.31
CA TYR A 285 -2.87 4.93 4.61
C TYR A 285 -4.08 3.99 4.77
N GLY A 286 -3.93 2.70 4.44
CA GLY A 286 -5.01 1.73 4.47
C GLY A 286 -5.66 1.49 3.11
N LEU A 287 -4.86 1.34 2.05
CA LEU A 287 -5.37 1.15 0.70
C LEU A 287 -6.35 -0.04 0.60
N VAL A 288 -6.09 -1.13 1.32
CA VAL A 288 -6.99 -2.29 1.36
C VAL A 288 -8.37 -1.95 1.94
N ALA A 289 -8.42 -1.02 2.91
CA ALA A 289 -9.70 -0.52 3.42
C ALA A 289 -10.43 0.32 2.36
N LEU A 290 -9.69 1.15 1.61
CA LEU A 290 -10.25 1.92 0.50
C LEU A 290 -10.77 1.01 -0.63
N GLU A 291 -10.05 -0.08 -0.96
CA GLU A 291 -10.51 -1.10 -1.91
C GLU A 291 -11.83 -1.75 -1.44
N GLY A 292 -11.89 -2.16 -0.18
CA GLY A 292 -13.11 -2.69 0.42
C GLY A 292 -14.28 -1.70 0.37
N MET A 293 -14.03 -0.42 0.70
CA MET A 293 -15.01 0.66 0.58
C MET A 293 -15.52 0.84 -0.86
N ALA A 294 -14.63 0.79 -1.87
CA ALA A 294 -15.01 0.91 -3.27
C ALA A 294 -15.91 -0.24 -3.73
N ILE A 295 -15.65 -1.47 -3.29
CA ILE A 295 -16.51 -2.65 -3.53
C ILE A 295 -17.86 -2.51 -2.79
N GLY A 296 -17.90 -1.72 -1.72
CA GLY A 296 -19.03 -1.58 -0.81
C GLY A 296 -19.01 -2.57 0.36
N VAL A 297 -17.86 -3.17 0.66
CA VAL A 297 -17.71 -4.06 1.82
C VAL A 297 -17.66 -3.22 3.09
N PRO A 298 -18.44 -3.55 4.14
CA PRO A 298 -18.31 -2.89 5.43
C PRO A 298 -16.89 -3.09 5.99
N VAL A 299 -16.26 -1.98 6.38
CA VAL A 299 -14.89 -2.01 6.91
C VAL A 299 -14.90 -1.92 8.43
N ILE A 300 -14.11 -2.78 9.09
CA ILE A 300 -13.81 -2.75 10.52
C ILE A 300 -12.31 -2.46 10.63
N ALA A 301 -11.94 -1.29 11.14
CA ALA A 301 -10.57 -0.78 11.06
C ALA A 301 -10.06 -0.31 12.42
N SER A 302 -8.77 -0.50 12.67
CA SER A 302 -8.09 0.15 13.79
C SER A 302 -7.91 1.65 13.53
N ARG A 303 -7.82 2.45 14.59
CA ARG A 303 -7.47 3.88 14.50
C ARG A 303 -5.96 4.09 14.41
N ALA A 304 -5.31 3.45 13.46
CA ALA A 304 -3.85 3.51 13.26
C ALA A 304 -3.49 4.47 12.12
N GLY A 305 -2.68 5.49 12.40
CA GLY A 305 -2.08 6.38 11.40
C GLY A 305 -3.04 6.90 10.33
N GLY A 306 -2.66 6.80 9.06
CA GLY A 306 -3.50 7.24 7.93
C GLY A 306 -4.80 6.45 7.75
N LEU A 307 -4.88 5.23 8.28
CA LEU A 307 -6.14 4.47 8.30
C LEU A 307 -7.20 5.17 9.18
N ALA A 308 -6.79 5.79 10.29
CA ALA A 308 -7.70 6.57 11.13
C ALA A 308 -8.26 7.79 10.36
N GLU A 309 -7.44 8.43 9.52
CA GLU A 309 -7.87 9.55 8.67
C GLU A 309 -8.88 9.09 7.62
N LEU A 310 -8.58 7.97 6.96
CA LEU A 310 -9.47 7.38 5.96
C LEU A 310 -10.84 7.01 6.54
N THR A 311 -10.91 6.61 7.81
CA THR A 311 -12.11 6.07 8.47
C THR A 311 -12.75 7.03 9.48
N SER A 312 -12.33 8.31 9.52
CA SER A 312 -12.75 9.30 10.53
C SER A 312 -14.22 9.75 10.46
N ASP A 313 -14.87 9.58 9.32
CA ASP A 313 -16.21 10.09 8.99
C ASP A 313 -17.33 9.03 9.13
N MET A 314 -17.14 8.08 10.01
CA MET A 314 -18.05 6.93 10.21
C MET A 314 -18.25 6.06 8.96
N SER A 315 -17.30 6.07 8.03
CA SER A 315 -17.28 5.17 6.87
C SER A 315 -16.84 3.74 7.23
N ALA A 316 -16.38 3.53 8.46
CA ALA A 316 -15.99 2.24 9.01
C ALA A 316 -16.39 2.11 10.50
N LEU A 317 -16.44 0.87 11.00
CA LEU A 317 -16.52 0.60 12.43
C LEU A 317 -15.10 0.55 12.99
N THR A 318 -14.76 1.45 13.92
CA THR A 318 -13.38 1.62 14.37
C THR A 318 -13.13 1.14 15.79
N PHE A 319 -11.86 0.79 16.08
CA PHE A 319 -11.38 0.37 17.39
C PHE A 319 -9.91 0.82 17.62
N GLU A 320 -9.45 0.81 18.88
CA GLU A 320 -8.05 1.18 19.18
C GLU A 320 -7.04 0.12 18.74
N PRO A 321 -5.92 0.49 18.12
CA PRO A 321 -4.87 -0.42 17.70
C PRO A 321 -4.40 -1.32 18.86
N GLY A 322 -4.31 -2.64 18.62
CA GLY A 322 -3.90 -3.62 19.63
C GLY A 322 -4.96 -3.96 20.69
N ASN A 323 -6.14 -3.32 20.66
CA ASN A 323 -7.20 -3.59 21.62
C ASN A 323 -8.10 -4.75 21.17
N ILE A 324 -7.71 -5.97 21.54
CA ILE A 324 -8.39 -7.22 21.17
C ILE A 324 -9.86 -7.24 21.64
N LYS A 325 -10.17 -6.66 22.82
CA LYS A 325 -11.55 -6.61 23.33
C LYS A 325 -12.43 -5.71 22.47
N GLN A 326 -11.97 -4.49 22.15
CA GLN A 326 -12.71 -3.59 21.27
C GLN A 326 -12.89 -4.19 19.87
N LEU A 327 -11.86 -4.88 19.33
CA LEU A 327 -11.97 -5.59 18.06
C LEU A 327 -13.03 -6.70 18.12
N ALA A 328 -13.05 -7.51 19.20
CA ALA A 328 -14.09 -8.53 19.41
C ALA A 328 -15.49 -7.89 19.51
N ASP A 329 -15.63 -6.78 20.23
CA ASP A 329 -16.90 -6.04 20.33
C ASP A 329 -17.36 -5.47 18.99
N ALA A 330 -16.42 -4.96 18.16
CA ALA A 330 -16.70 -4.49 16.81
C ALA A 330 -17.20 -5.63 15.90
N LEU A 331 -16.53 -6.77 15.92
CA LEU A 331 -16.99 -7.97 15.19
C LEU A 331 -18.35 -8.46 15.68
N ARG A 332 -18.58 -8.47 17.00
CA ARG A 332 -19.88 -8.82 17.59
C ARG A 332 -20.98 -7.88 17.11
N LYS A 333 -20.75 -6.56 17.17
CA LYS A 333 -21.69 -5.55 16.69
C LYS A 333 -22.01 -5.72 15.21
N ALA A 334 -21.01 -6.09 14.41
CA ALA A 334 -21.16 -6.37 12.99
C ALA A 334 -22.09 -7.57 12.74
N VAL A 335 -21.89 -8.68 13.46
CA VAL A 335 -22.73 -9.88 13.34
C VAL A 335 -24.15 -9.62 13.81
N ASP A 336 -24.33 -8.85 14.91
CA ASP A 336 -25.63 -8.62 15.54
C ASP A 336 -26.49 -7.57 14.79
N ASN A 337 -25.88 -6.72 13.94
CA ASN A 337 -26.54 -5.60 13.29
C ASN A 337 -26.28 -5.52 11.77
N PRO A 338 -26.84 -6.42 10.95
CA PRO A 338 -26.63 -6.37 9.49
C PRO A 338 -27.07 -5.06 8.82
N ALA A 339 -28.13 -4.40 9.34
CA ALA A 339 -28.58 -3.11 8.84
C ALA A 339 -27.54 -2.01 9.07
N PHE A 340 -26.88 -2.01 10.23
CA PHE A 340 -25.78 -1.10 10.51
C PHE A 340 -24.60 -1.34 9.57
N LEU A 341 -24.24 -2.60 9.27
CA LEU A 341 -23.19 -2.91 8.29
C LEU A 341 -23.51 -2.34 6.91
N ARG A 342 -24.74 -2.47 6.43
CA ARG A 342 -25.16 -1.87 5.16
C ARG A 342 -25.01 -0.36 5.15
N SER A 343 -25.32 0.32 6.25
CA SER A 343 -25.11 1.78 6.34
C SER A 343 -23.63 2.18 6.32
N LEU A 344 -22.72 1.35 6.87
CA LEU A 344 -21.28 1.54 6.77
C LEU A 344 -20.80 1.33 5.33
N ALA A 345 -21.30 0.30 4.65
CA ALA A 345 -20.97 0.01 3.25
C ALA A 345 -21.29 1.20 2.34
N ILE A 346 -22.48 1.79 2.46
CA ILE A 346 -22.91 2.96 1.67
C ILE A 346 -21.96 4.14 1.92
N ARG A 347 -21.71 4.50 3.19
CA ARG A 347 -20.80 5.60 3.53
C ARG A 347 -19.36 5.33 3.07
N GLY A 348 -18.91 4.07 3.14
CA GLY A 348 -17.61 3.66 2.61
C GLY A 348 -17.50 3.91 1.11
N GLN A 349 -18.54 3.55 0.33
CA GLN A 349 -18.58 3.81 -1.12
C GLN A 349 -18.61 5.30 -1.45
N GLU A 350 -19.37 6.09 -0.72
CA GLU A 350 -19.38 7.55 -0.85
C GLU A 350 -18.00 8.13 -0.59
N LYS A 351 -17.29 7.69 0.44
CA LYS A 351 -15.92 8.07 0.73
C LYS A 351 -14.98 7.71 -0.41
N ALA A 352 -15.04 6.46 -0.89
CA ALA A 352 -14.18 5.97 -1.97
C ALA A 352 -14.42 6.73 -3.27
N SER A 353 -15.66 7.17 -3.57
CA SER A 353 -15.98 7.92 -4.78
C SER A 353 -15.22 9.25 -4.89
N GLY A 354 -15.00 9.93 -3.77
CA GLY A 354 -14.18 11.15 -3.72
C GLY A 354 -12.68 10.91 -3.88
N LEU A 355 -12.24 9.65 -3.84
CA LEU A 355 -10.84 9.23 -3.99
C LEU A 355 -10.61 8.43 -5.29
N ASP A 356 -11.55 8.47 -6.24
CA ASP A 356 -11.31 7.90 -7.57
C ASP A 356 -10.12 8.58 -8.25
N TRP A 357 -9.28 7.81 -8.94
CA TRP A 357 -8.10 8.35 -9.62
C TRP A 357 -8.44 9.47 -10.60
N GLY A 358 -9.59 9.40 -11.30
CA GLY A 358 -10.04 10.47 -12.18
C GLY A 358 -10.34 11.77 -11.43
N GLN A 359 -10.95 11.68 -10.24
CA GLN A 359 -11.20 12.83 -9.36
C GLN A 359 -9.90 13.40 -8.79
N MET A 360 -8.89 12.56 -8.55
CA MET A 360 -7.61 12.96 -8.01
C MET A 360 -6.66 13.57 -9.05
N ALA A 361 -6.87 13.29 -10.35
CA ALA A 361 -5.95 13.67 -11.43
C ALA A 361 -5.55 15.15 -11.44
N PRO A 362 -6.45 16.15 -11.32
CA PRO A 362 -6.06 17.56 -11.35
C PRO A 362 -5.09 17.94 -10.24
N ARG A 363 -5.26 17.36 -9.05
CA ARG A 363 -4.40 17.60 -7.90
C ARG A 363 -3.00 17.01 -8.09
N TYR A 364 -2.91 15.79 -8.64
CA TYR A 364 -1.62 15.15 -8.95
C TYR A 364 -0.88 15.87 -10.07
N LEU A 365 -1.57 16.32 -11.11
CA LEU A 365 -0.97 17.14 -12.17
C LEU A 365 -0.41 18.45 -11.62
N MET A 366 -1.14 19.11 -10.72
CA MET A 366 -0.67 20.33 -10.06
C MET A 366 0.58 20.08 -9.20
N LEU A 367 0.62 18.97 -8.44
CA LEU A 367 1.80 18.59 -7.67
C LEU A 367 3.02 18.37 -8.57
N MET A 368 2.85 17.67 -9.70
CA MET A 368 3.93 17.44 -10.65
C MET A 368 4.44 18.73 -11.29
N GLU A 369 3.55 19.64 -11.67
CA GLU A 369 3.93 20.96 -12.20
C GLU A 369 4.67 21.82 -11.14
N GLN A 370 4.27 21.72 -9.87
CA GLN A 370 5.00 22.37 -8.77
C GLN A 370 6.37 21.74 -8.53
N ALA A 371 6.50 20.43 -8.72
CA ALA A 371 7.77 19.73 -8.57
C ALA A 371 8.75 20.06 -9.72
N LYS A 372 8.24 20.34 -10.91
CA LYS A 372 9.02 20.73 -12.10
C LYS A 372 9.65 22.14 -11.95
N ARG A 373 9.00 23.08 -11.27
CA ARG A 373 9.50 24.45 -11.00
C ARG A 373 10.53 24.49 -9.89
#